data_67dcbd99e3350f22cdad55a76d0a112e
#
_entry.id   67dcbd99e3350f22cdad55a76d0a112e
#
_cell.length_a   1.000
_cell.length_b   1.000
_cell.length_c   1.000
_cell.angle_alpha   90.00
_cell.angle_beta   90.00
_cell.angle_gamma   90.00
#
_symmetry.space_group_name_H-M   'P 1'
#
loop_
_entity.id
_entity.type
_entity.pdbx_description
1 polymer ?
#
loop_
_entity_poly.entity_id
_entity_poly.type
_entity_poly.pdbx_seq_one_letter_code
_entity_poly.pdbx_strand_id
1 'polypeptide(L)'
;MEIIEIVKQVLAKFASAIPNVIGAAVVLLVGWLVSKAISKALQKVFEGLKIDKFGDKLNETEFARKSNLRVKLSSFLSKLVYYLLMLIFIMAATDVLGMPVVSQMVSDLIAYMPRLLSALVLFVLGIYLAEFVKNIVLAACNSLGIPSAKIISSFVFYLIFLTLTISALAQASIETSLITSNLTVILGGVILAFAIGYGFASKDTMANFLASFYSKNKVKIGDLVSIDGSKGKV
;
A
#
# COMPACT_ATOMS: atom_id res chain seq x y z
N MET A 1 36.41 -42.13 -33.66
CA MET A 1 35.04 -42.10 -34.22
C MET A 1 34.07 -41.30 -33.38
N GLU A 2 34.13 -41.36 -32.05
CA GLU A 2 33.21 -40.66 -31.13
C GLU A 2 33.18 -39.11 -31.26
N ILE A 3 34.31 -38.45 -31.46
CA ILE A 3 34.40 -36.99 -31.57
C ILE A 3 33.66 -36.47 -32.81
N ILE A 4 33.74 -37.19 -33.93
CA ILE A 4 33.11 -36.80 -35.21
C ILE A 4 31.57 -36.95 -35.08
N GLU A 5 31.10 -37.99 -34.35
CA GLU A 5 29.69 -38.19 -34.08
C GLU A 5 29.11 -37.13 -33.14
N ILE A 6 29.88 -36.75 -32.08
CA ILE A 6 29.49 -35.66 -31.19
C ILE A 6 29.38 -34.32 -31.95
N VAL A 7 30.36 -34.03 -32.81
CA VAL A 7 30.34 -32.80 -33.65
C VAL A 7 29.13 -32.80 -34.60
N LYS A 8 28.84 -33.93 -35.24
CA LYS A 8 27.66 -34.07 -36.14
C LYS A 8 26.36 -33.88 -35.36
N GLN A 9 26.23 -34.45 -34.16
CA GLN A 9 25.05 -34.28 -33.32
C GLN A 9 24.86 -32.82 -32.88
N VAL A 10 25.95 -32.15 -32.49
CA VAL A 10 25.90 -30.73 -32.14
C VAL A 10 25.50 -29.86 -33.31
N LEU A 11 26.10 -30.09 -34.48
CA LEU A 11 25.71 -29.38 -35.72
C LEU A 11 24.25 -29.62 -36.12
N ALA A 12 23.77 -30.86 -36.00
CA ALA A 12 22.37 -31.20 -36.27
C ALA A 12 21.41 -30.49 -35.32
N LYS A 13 21.76 -30.40 -34.01
CA LYS A 13 20.99 -29.62 -33.06
C LYS A 13 20.97 -28.14 -33.37
N PHE A 14 22.10 -27.56 -33.76
CA PHE A 14 22.16 -26.16 -34.19
C PHE A 14 21.31 -25.91 -35.45
N ALA A 15 21.40 -26.79 -36.43
CA ALA A 15 20.59 -26.69 -37.66
C ALA A 15 19.08 -26.78 -37.38
N SER A 16 18.65 -27.63 -36.46
CA SER A 16 17.24 -27.75 -36.05
C SER A 16 16.77 -26.58 -35.16
N ALA A 17 17.68 -25.84 -34.53
CA ALA A 17 17.30 -24.67 -33.75
C ALA A 17 16.98 -23.42 -34.59
N ILE A 18 17.54 -23.32 -35.81
CA ILE A 18 17.32 -22.14 -36.68
C ILE A 18 15.85 -21.89 -36.99
N PRO A 19 15.03 -22.86 -37.40
CA PRO A 19 13.61 -22.66 -37.64
C PRO A 19 12.87 -22.18 -36.39
N ASN A 20 13.23 -22.71 -35.20
CA ASN A 20 12.63 -22.32 -33.94
C ASN A 20 12.96 -20.86 -33.59
N VAL A 21 14.20 -20.43 -33.83
CA VAL A 21 14.63 -19.04 -33.60
C VAL A 21 13.85 -18.08 -34.51
N ILE A 22 13.67 -18.43 -35.77
CA ILE A 22 12.88 -17.64 -36.70
C ILE A 22 11.41 -17.62 -36.27
N GLY A 23 10.84 -18.75 -35.87
CA GLY A 23 9.49 -18.85 -35.35
C GLY A 23 9.28 -17.98 -34.09
N ALA A 24 10.20 -18.05 -33.13
CA ALA A 24 10.17 -17.24 -31.94
C ALA A 24 10.27 -15.73 -32.26
N ALA A 25 11.13 -15.34 -33.18
CA ALA A 25 11.24 -13.95 -33.63
C ALA A 25 9.94 -13.43 -34.25
N VAL A 26 9.27 -14.26 -35.08
CA VAL A 26 7.96 -13.93 -35.65
C VAL A 26 6.91 -13.78 -34.56
N VAL A 27 6.85 -14.70 -33.57
CA VAL A 27 5.94 -14.61 -32.40
C VAL A 27 6.16 -13.32 -31.63
N LEU A 28 7.41 -12.94 -31.38
CA LEU A 28 7.72 -11.69 -30.69
C LEU A 28 7.32 -10.44 -31.47
N LEU A 29 7.55 -10.42 -32.81
CA LEU A 29 7.15 -9.30 -33.65
C LEU A 29 5.64 -9.15 -33.69
N VAL A 30 4.91 -10.24 -33.91
CA VAL A 30 3.44 -10.25 -33.88
C VAL A 30 2.95 -9.82 -32.49
N GLY A 31 3.54 -10.39 -31.43
CA GLY A 31 3.23 -10.05 -30.05
C GLY A 31 3.42 -8.56 -29.73
N TRP A 32 4.52 -7.98 -30.19
CA TRP A 32 4.77 -6.54 -30.03
C TRP A 32 3.71 -5.67 -30.71
N LEU A 33 3.36 -6.00 -31.96
CA LEU A 33 2.33 -5.28 -32.74
C LEU A 33 0.95 -5.38 -32.05
N VAL A 34 0.55 -6.60 -31.68
CA VAL A 34 -0.74 -6.89 -31.05
C VAL A 34 -0.82 -6.21 -29.69
N SER A 35 0.20 -6.37 -28.83
CA SER A 35 0.26 -5.75 -27.50
C SER A 35 0.18 -4.23 -27.58
N LYS A 36 0.87 -3.62 -28.55
CA LYS A 36 0.85 -2.17 -28.79
C LYS A 36 -0.52 -1.69 -29.27
N ALA A 37 -1.16 -2.44 -30.15
CA ALA A 37 -2.49 -2.11 -30.70
C ALA A 37 -3.56 -2.19 -29.59
N ILE A 38 -3.57 -3.28 -28.83
CA ILE A 38 -4.53 -3.49 -27.71
C ILE A 38 -4.31 -2.44 -26.61
N SER A 39 -3.06 -2.20 -26.20
CA SER A 39 -2.74 -1.20 -25.17
C SER A 39 -3.22 0.20 -25.57
N LYS A 40 -3.01 0.62 -26.83
CA LYS A 40 -3.51 1.90 -27.34
C LYS A 40 -5.04 1.97 -27.37
N ALA A 41 -5.71 0.89 -27.77
CA ALA A 41 -7.16 0.83 -27.78
C ALA A 41 -7.71 0.96 -26.34
N LEU A 42 -7.14 0.21 -25.39
CA LEU A 42 -7.52 0.26 -23.97
C LEU A 42 -7.23 1.64 -23.36
N GLN A 43 -6.13 2.29 -23.71
CA GLN A 43 -5.84 3.64 -23.24
C GLN A 43 -6.97 4.61 -23.60
N LYS A 44 -7.46 4.58 -24.85
CA LYS A 44 -8.59 5.41 -25.30
C LYS A 44 -9.89 5.08 -24.54
N VAL A 45 -10.12 3.79 -24.28
CA VAL A 45 -11.29 3.36 -23.48
C VAL A 45 -11.19 3.91 -22.05
N PHE A 46 -10.02 3.80 -21.41
CA PHE A 46 -9.79 4.30 -20.06
C PHE A 46 -9.89 5.83 -19.97
N GLU A 47 -9.38 6.55 -20.97
CA GLU A 47 -9.56 8.01 -21.08
C GLU A 47 -11.04 8.37 -21.26
N GLY A 48 -11.78 7.63 -22.10
CA GLY A 48 -13.24 7.81 -22.31
C GLY A 48 -14.06 7.54 -21.05
N LEU A 49 -13.68 6.56 -20.24
CA LEU A 49 -14.29 6.27 -18.93
C LEU A 49 -13.90 7.28 -17.83
N LYS A 50 -13.07 8.27 -18.19
CA LYS A 50 -12.58 9.32 -17.25
C LYS A 50 -11.91 8.75 -16.01
N ILE A 51 -11.22 7.61 -16.14
CA ILE A 51 -10.47 6.97 -15.04
C ILE A 51 -9.40 7.91 -14.48
N ASP A 52 -8.86 8.82 -15.30
CA ASP A 52 -7.89 9.83 -14.87
C ASP A 52 -8.42 10.78 -13.79
N LYS A 53 -9.75 10.96 -13.65
CA LYS A 53 -10.33 11.72 -12.53
C LYS A 53 -10.02 11.11 -11.15
N PHE A 54 -9.87 9.78 -11.09
CA PHE A 54 -9.40 9.12 -9.86
C PHE A 54 -7.90 9.37 -9.64
N GLY A 55 -7.12 9.41 -10.71
CA GLY A 55 -5.71 9.79 -10.67
C GLY A 55 -5.51 11.25 -10.24
N ASP A 56 -6.37 12.16 -10.70
CA ASP A 56 -6.32 13.59 -10.32
C ASP A 56 -6.56 13.77 -8.82
N LYS A 57 -7.55 13.06 -8.24
CA LYS A 57 -7.76 13.05 -6.80
C LYS A 57 -6.54 12.53 -6.02
N LEU A 58 -5.85 11.51 -6.55
CA LEU A 58 -4.58 11.02 -5.99
C LEU A 58 -3.50 12.09 -6.03
N ASN A 59 -3.40 12.81 -7.15
CA ASN A 59 -2.40 13.87 -7.35
C ASN A 59 -2.66 15.10 -6.44
N GLU A 60 -3.89 15.26 -5.93
CA GLU A 60 -4.28 16.32 -4.98
C GLU A 60 -3.89 15.99 -3.53
N THR A 61 -3.59 14.74 -3.20
CA THR A 61 -3.18 14.33 -1.85
C THR A 61 -1.88 15.03 -1.45
N GLU A 62 -1.73 15.38 -0.17
CA GLU A 62 -0.47 15.99 0.33
C GLU A 62 0.74 15.11 0.04
N PHE A 63 0.56 13.79 0.06
CA PHE A 63 1.62 12.84 -0.26
C PHE A 63 2.08 12.95 -1.72
N ALA A 64 1.16 12.95 -2.69
CA ALA A 64 1.48 13.07 -4.10
C ALA A 64 2.09 14.44 -4.45
N ARG A 65 1.57 15.52 -3.83
CA ARG A 65 2.11 16.87 -4.00
C ARG A 65 3.55 17.00 -3.48
N LYS A 66 3.87 16.40 -2.33
CA LYS A 66 5.23 16.39 -1.77
C LYS A 66 6.20 15.51 -2.57
N SER A 67 5.69 14.41 -3.15
CA SER A 67 6.49 13.46 -3.93
C SER A 67 6.65 13.86 -5.40
N ASN A 68 6.02 14.96 -5.85
CA ASN A 68 6.00 15.41 -7.26
C ASN A 68 5.51 14.33 -8.24
N LEU A 69 4.74 13.35 -7.76
CA LEU A 69 4.22 12.23 -8.53
C LEU A 69 2.91 12.65 -9.23
N ARG A 70 2.94 12.71 -10.55
CA ARG A 70 1.72 12.86 -11.37
C ARG A 70 1.40 11.54 -12.03
N VAL A 71 0.41 10.84 -11.52
CA VAL A 71 -0.02 9.54 -12.06
C VAL A 71 -1.22 9.75 -12.98
N LYS A 72 -1.02 9.47 -14.28
CA LYS A 72 -2.13 9.32 -15.23
C LYS A 72 -2.57 7.85 -15.22
N LEU A 73 -3.70 7.58 -14.59
CA LEU A 73 -4.16 6.22 -14.30
C LEU A 73 -4.48 5.45 -15.60
N SER A 74 -5.05 6.11 -16.61
CA SER A 74 -5.31 5.54 -17.93
C SER A 74 -4.03 5.07 -18.62
N SER A 75 -2.98 5.89 -18.60
CA SER A 75 -1.68 5.55 -19.19
C SER A 75 -0.97 4.44 -18.41
N PHE A 76 -1.09 4.44 -17.09
CA PHE A 76 -0.51 3.42 -16.23
C PHE A 76 -1.14 2.04 -16.50
N LEU A 77 -2.48 1.96 -16.47
CA LEU A 77 -3.21 0.71 -16.72
C LEU A 77 -2.98 0.17 -18.13
N SER A 78 -2.96 1.04 -19.13
CA SER A 78 -2.69 0.60 -20.52
C SER A 78 -1.27 0.06 -20.69
N LYS A 79 -0.26 0.68 -20.06
CA LYS A 79 1.11 0.16 -20.06
C LYS A 79 1.20 -1.19 -19.35
N LEU A 80 0.47 -1.35 -18.27
CA LEU A 80 0.44 -2.59 -17.51
C LEU A 80 -0.13 -3.74 -18.37
N VAL A 81 -1.23 -3.51 -19.07
CA VAL A 81 -1.78 -4.48 -20.04
C VAL A 81 -0.79 -4.76 -21.17
N TYR A 82 -0.08 -3.73 -21.68
CA TYR A 82 0.97 -3.92 -22.67
C TYR A 82 2.05 -4.90 -22.18
N TYR A 83 2.59 -4.69 -20.98
CA TYR A 83 3.64 -5.56 -20.44
C TYR A 83 3.11 -6.97 -20.17
N LEU A 84 1.87 -7.11 -19.68
CA LEU A 84 1.25 -8.41 -19.44
C LEU A 84 1.10 -9.19 -20.76
N LEU A 85 0.57 -8.57 -21.80
CA LEU A 85 0.46 -9.18 -23.12
C LEU A 85 1.85 -9.53 -23.69
N MET A 86 2.84 -8.64 -23.52
CA MET A 86 4.19 -8.88 -23.99
C MET A 86 4.82 -10.10 -23.28
N LEU A 87 4.59 -10.27 -21.97
CA LEU A 87 5.03 -11.46 -21.22
C LEU A 87 4.40 -12.75 -21.79
N ILE A 88 3.11 -12.71 -22.14
CA ILE A 88 2.43 -13.87 -22.77
C ILE A 88 3.11 -14.24 -24.08
N PHE A 89 3.44 -13.26 -24.92
CA PHE A 89 4.13 -13.52 -26.19
C PHE A 89 5.60 -13.95 -25.98
N ILE A 90 6.27 -13.45 -24.95
CA ILE A 90 7.61 -13.93 -24.57
C ILE A 90 7.54 -15.39 -24.14
N MET A 91 6.55 -15.76 -23.31
CA MET A 91 6.33 -17.15 -22.92
C MET A 91 6.11 -18.05 -24.15
N ALA A 92 5.24 -17.63 -25.08
CA ALA A 92 5.01 -18.38 -26.30
C ALA A 92 6.28 -18.48 -27.19
N ALA A 93 7.08 -17.44 -27.24
CA ALA A 93 8.35 -17.45 -27.98
C ALA A 93 9.39 -18.40 -27.34
N THR A 94 9.47 -18.44 -26.02
CA THR A 94 10.36 -19.36 -25.30
C THR A 94 9.92 -20.83 -25.43
N ASP A 95 8.62 -21.08 -25.55
CA ASP A 95 8.08 -22.41 -25.84
C ASP A 95 8.50 -22.87 -27.24
N VAL A 96 8.39 -21.97 -28.25
CA VAL A 96 8.85 -22.24 -29.63
C VAL A 96 10.35 -22.51 -29.70
N LEU A 97 11.15 -21.84 -28.84
CA LEU A 97 12.59 -22.08 -28.71
C LEU A 97 12.92 -23.41 -28.04
N GLY A 98 11.94 -24.09 -27.43
CA GLY A 98 12.15 -25.30 -26.68
C GLY A 98 12.86 -25.05 -25.32
N MET A 99 12.62 -23.90 -24.71
CA MET A 99 13.21 -23.48 -23.43
C MET A 99 12.17 -23.56 -22.28
N PRO A 100 11.73 -24.74 -21.86
CA PRO A 100 10.62 -24.91 -20.90
C PRO A 100 10.88 -24.26 -19.53
N VAL A 101 12.14 -24.21 -19.10
CA VAL A 101 12.52 -23.58 -17.82
C VAL A 101 12.26 -22.07 -17.89
N VAL A 102 12.62 -21.41 -18.99
CA VAL A 102 12.41 -19.97 -19.18
C VAL A 102 10.92 -19.67 -19.33
N SER A 103 10.20 -20.50 -20.09
CA SER A 103 8.75 -20.39 -20.23
C SER A 103 8.04 -20.48 -18.88
N GLN A 104 8.45 -21.43 -18.01
CA GLN A 104 7.90 -21.53 -16.67
C GLN A 104 8.19 -20.28 -15.82
N MET A 105 9.41 -19.74 -15.86
CA MET A 105 9.74 -18.49 -15.14
C MET A 105 8.86 -17.31 -15.61
N VAL A 106 8.61 -17.21 -16.90
CA VAL A 106 7.72 -16.15 -17.44
C VAL A 106 6.27 -16.42 -17.02
N SER A 107 5.81 -17.66 -17.02
CA SER A 107 4.49 -18.04 -16.51
C SER A 107 4.30 -17.65 -15.05
N ASP A 108 5.31 -17.87 -14.20
CA ASP A 108 5.29 -17.50 -12.80
C ASP A 108 5.20 -15.97 -12.63
N LEU A 109 5.90 -15.21 -13.48
CA LEU A 109 5.78 -13.75 -13.53
C LEU A 109 4.36 -13.29 -13.91
N ILE A 110 3.75 -13.94 -14.90
CA ILE A 110 2.36 -13.64 -15.29
C ILE A 110 1.40 -13.93 -14.13
N ALA A 111 1.57 -15.07 -13.47
CA ALA A 111 0.77 -15.45 -12.30
C ALA A 111 0.95 -14.50 -11.10
N TYR A 112 2.08 -13.81 -11.03
CA TYR A 112 2.36 -12.80 -10.00
C TYR A 112 1.67 -11.45 -10.27
N MET A 113 1.36 -11.11 -11.54
CA MET A 113 0.78 -9.82 -11.93
C MET A 113 -0.52 -9.47 -11.19
N PRO A 114 -1.51 -10.36 -11.01
CA PRO A 114 -2.72 -10.04 -10.25
C PRO A 114 -2.45 -9.66 -8.80
N ARG A 115 -1.43 -10.25 -8.16
CA ARG A 115 -1.02 -9.91 -6.79
C ARG A 115 -0.43 -8.50 -6.72
N LEU A 116 0.43 -8.13 -7.67
CA LEU A 116 0.97 -6.78 -7.79
C LEU A 116 -0.12 -5.74 -8.00
N LEU A 117 -1.11 -6.06 -8.85
CA LEU A 117 -2.25 -5.16 -9.08
C LEU A 117 -3.06 -4.95 -7.81
N SER A 118 -3.38 -6.04 -7.10
CA SER A 118 -4.11 -5.96 -5.82
C SER A 118 -3.33 -5.16 -4.78
N ALA A 119 -2.02 -5.35 -4.70
CA ALA A 119 -1.13 -4.59 -3.82
C ALA A 119 -1.13 -3.09 -4.15
N LEU A 120 -1.08 -2.75 -5.44
CA LEU A 120 -1.13 -1.36 -5.88
C LEU A 120 -2.47 -0.71 -5.54
N VAL A 121 -3.59 -1.40 -5.78
CA VAL A 121 -4.92 -0.91 -5.42
C VAL A 121 -5.01 -0.68 -3.92
N LEU A 122 -4.53 -1.64 -3.12
CA LEU A 122 -4.49 -1.52 -1.66
C LEU A 122 -3.63 -0.33 -1.20
N PHE A 123 -2.47 -0.12 -1.82
CA PHE A 123 -1.59 1.01 -1.51
C PHE A 123 -2.26 2.35 -1.80
N VAL A 124 -2.89 2.47 -2.96
CA VAL A 124 -3.61 3.68 -3.37
C VAL A 124 -4.78 3.97 -2.44
N LEU A 125 -5.62 2.97 -2.17
CA LEU A 125 -6.73 3.11 -1.21
C LEU A 125 -6.22 3.42 0.20
N GLY A 126 -5.06 2.87 0.56
CA GLY A 126 -4.40 3.14 1.82
C GLY A 126 -4.02 4.59 2.03
N ILE A 127 -3.48 5.25 1.00
CA ILE A 127 -3.17 6.68 1.05
C ILE A 127 -4.44 7.50 1.27
N TYR A 128 -5.52 7.21 0.54
CA TYR A 128 -6.80 7.90 0.71
C TYR A 128 -7.37 7.73 2.12
N LEU A 129 -7.33 6.50 2.64
CA LEU A 129 -7.84 6.21 3.97
C LEU A 129 -7.01 6.94 5.05
N ALA A 130 -5.69 6.92 4.92
CA ALA A 130 -4.80 7.61 5.85
C ALA A 130 -5.06 9.13 5.85
N GLU A 131 -5.25 9.74 4.67
CA GLU A 131 -5.53 11.16 4.55
C GLU A 131 -6.94 11.52 5.06
N PHE A 132 -7.92 10.68 4.78
CA PHE A 132 -9.28 10.84 5.30
C PHE A 132 -9.29 10.84 6.83
N VAL A 133 -8.64 9.87 7.47
CA VAL A 133 -8.56 9.80 8.94
C VAL A 133 -7.78 10.98 9.50
N LYS A 134 -6.65 11.38 8.87
CA LYS A 134 -5.90 12.59 9.24
C LYS A 134 -6.80 13.82 9.30
N ASN A 135 -7.63 14.02 8.27
CA ASN A 135 -8.51 15.18 8.19
C ASN A 135 -9.59 15.18 9.27
N ILE A 136 -10.13 14.01 9.61
CA ILE A 136 -11.08 13.85 10.73
C ILE A 136 -10.39 14.24 12.05
N VAL A 137 -9.20 13.69 12.31
CA VAL A 137 -8.44 13.98 13.54
C VAL A 137 -8.08 15.45 13.63
N LEU A 138 -7.64 16.04 12.51
CA LEU A 138 -7.30 17.47 12.43
C LEU A 138 -8.52 18.35 12.77
N ALA A 139 -9.68 18.04 12.18
CA ALA A 139 -10.93 18.77 12.45
C ALA A 139 -11.36 18.62 13.93
N ALA A 140 -11.30 17.41 14.48
CA ALA A 140 -11.63 17.16 15.87
C ALA A 140 -10.70 17.90 16.84
N CYS A 141 -9.38 17.87 16.62
CA CYS A 141 -8.42 18.60 17.45
C CYS A 141 -8.61 20.10 17.35
N ASN A 142 -8.89 20.64 16.17
CA ASN A 142 -9.15 22.08 15.98
C ASN A 142 -10.43 22.51 16.70
N SER A 143 -11.50 21.72 16.65
CA SER A 143 -12.76 22.03 17.35
C SER A 143 -12.62 22.02 18.87
N LEU A 144 -11.66 21.25 19.41
CA LEU A 144 -11.31 21.21 20.82
C LEU A 144 -10.28 22.28 21.21
N GLY A 145 -9.83 23.13 20.26
CA GLY A 145 -8.84 24.17 20.53
C GLY A 145 -7.43 23.63 20.85
N ILE A 146 -7.09 22.43 20.39
CA ILE A 146 -5.78 21.82 20.67
C ILE A 146 -4.70 22.45 19.78
N PRO A 147 -3.69 23.16 20.32
CA PRO A 147 -2.68 23.86 19.52
C PRO A 147 -1.83 22.91 18.64
N SER A 148 -1.65 21.67 19.06
CA SER A 148 -0.83 20.64 18.38
C SER A 148 -1.63 19.80 17.37
N ALA A 149 -2.81 20.22 16.95
CA ALA A 149 -3.72 19.50 16.05
C ALA A 149 -3.02 18.95 14.80
N LYS A 150 -2.14 19.76 14.17
CA LYS A 150 -1.40 19.35 12.96
C LYS A 150 -0.38 18.25 13.23
N ILE A 151 0.28 18.27 14.39
CA ILE A 151 1.26 17.25 14.76
C ILE A 151 0.55 15.93 15.02
N ILE A 152 -0.53 15.96 15.82
CA ILE A 152 -1.33 14.76 16.16
C ILE A 152 -1.91 14.14 14.89
N SER A 153 -2.55 14.91 14.03
CA SER A 153 -3.15 14.42 12.78
C SER A 153 -2.11 13.86 11.82
N SER A 154 -0.92 14.47 11.75
CA SER A 154 0.18 13.95 10.91
C SER A 154 0.75 12.65 11.47
N PHE A 155 0.87 12.51 12.79
CA PHE A 155 1.30 11.26 13.42
C PHE A 155 0.33 10.11 13.08
N VAL A 156 -0.97 10.36 13.21
CA VAL A 156 -2.01 9.38 12.84
C VAL A 156 -1.93 9.02 11.36
N PHE A 157 -1.72 10.00 10.49
CA PHE A 157 -1.51 9.75 9.06
C PHE A 157 -0.35 8.79 8.80
N TYR A 158 0.84 9.09 9.34
CA TYR A 158 2.03 8.26 9.11
C TYR A 158 1.88 6.87 9.70
N LEU A 159 1.21 6.73 10.83
CA LEU A 159 0.95 5.41 11.44
C LEU A 159 0.06 4.55 10.54
N ILE A 160 -1.06 5.09 10.05
CA ILE A 160 -1.98 4.39 9.14
C ILE A 160 -1.30 4.13 7.79
N PHE A 161 -0.62 5.14 7.23
CA PHE A 161 0.09 5.03 5.96
C PHE A 161 1.15 3.94 6.00
N LEU A 162 1.95 3.87 7.05
CA LEU A 162 2.99 2.85 7.22
C LEU A 162 2.38 1.46 7.33
N THR A 163 1.33 1.29 8.13
CA THR A 163 0.62 0.01 8.28
C THR A 163 0.05 -0.47 6.95
N LEU A 164 -0.62 0.41 6.20
CA LEU A 164 -1.21 0.06 4.90
C LEU A 164 -0.14 -0.17 3.82
N THR A 165 0.99 0.55 3.88
CA THR A 165 2.15 0.30 3.01
C THR A 165 2.71 -1.11 3.24
N ILE A 166 2.93 -1.50 4.50
CA ILE A 166 3.40 -2.86 4.83
C ILE A 166 2.38 -3.91 4.37
N SER A 167 1.08 -3.66 4.57
CA SER A 167 0.02 -4.55 4.08
C SER A 167 0.02 -4.68 2.56
N ALA A 168 0.27 -3.59 1.83
CA ALA A 168 0.39 -3.61 0.37
C ALA A 168 1.63 -4.40 -0.09
N LEU A 169 2.76 -4.26 0.60
CA LEU A 169 3.96 -5.06 0.33
C LEU A 169 3.73 -6.55 0.59
N ALA A 170 3.05 -6.89 1.69
CA ALA A 170 2.67 -8.27 1.99
C ALA A 170 1.72 -8.84 0.92
N GLN A 171 0.76 -8.03 0.43
CA GLN A 171 -0.12 -8.40 -0.68
C GLN A 171 0.67 -8.67 -1.98
N ALA A 172 1.76 -7.94 -2.21
CA ALA A 172 2.70 -8.19 -3.29
C ALA A 172 3.61 -9.41 -3.03
N SER A 173 3.32 -10.23 -2.01
CA SER A 173 4.15 -11.38 -1.61
C SER A 173 5.61 -11.01 -1.29
N ILE A 174 5.86 -9.77 -0.89
CA ILE A 174 7.16 -9.34 -0.37
C ILE A 174 7.22 -9.70 1.11
N GLU A 175 8.34 -10.31 1.52
CA GLU A 175 8.54 -10.70 2.91
C GLU A 175 8.64 -9.46 3.81
N THR A 176 7.65 -9.27 4.65
CA THR A 176 7.54 -8.09 5.54
C THR A 176 7.62 -8.43 7.02
N SER A 177 7.87 -9.70 7.38
CA SER A 177 7.84 -10.16 8.78
C SER A 177 8.82 -9.41 9.66
N LEU A 178 10.05 -9.17 9.18
CA LEU A 178 11.07 -8.40 9.91
C LEU A 178 10.63 -6.95 10.17
N ILE A 179 10.04 -6.31 9.16
CA ILE A 179 9.56 -4.93 9.29
C ILE A 179 8.39 -4.88 10.28
N THR A 180 7.44 -5.78 10.14
CA THR A 180 6.25 -5.87 11.00
C THR A 180 6.63 -6.16 12.44
N SER A 181 7.53 -7.11 12.69
CA SER A 181 7.98 -7.47 14.04
C SER A 181 8.67 -6.30 14.72
N ASN A 182 9.64 -5.66 14.05
CA ASN A 182 10.35 -4.51 14.60
C ASN A 182 9.42 -3.33 14.87
N LEU A 183 8.51 -3.05 13.93
CA LEU A 183 7.52 -1.98 14.08
C LEU A 183 6.59 -2.24 15.27
N THR A 184 6.12 -3.48 15.44
CA THR A 184 5.26 -3.88 16.55
C THR A 184 5.96 -3.67 17.90
N VAL A 185 7.23 -4.03 18.01
CA VAL A 185 8.02 -3.82 19.23
C VAL A 185 8.20 -2.33 19.52
N ILE A 186 8.55 -1.54 18.51
CA ILE A 186 8.74 -0.08 18.67
C ILE A 186 7.43 0.60 19.06
N LEU A 187 6.35 0.33 18.33
CA LEU A 187 5.03 0.90 18.64
C LEU A 187 4.52 0.44 20.00
N GLY A 188 4.67 -0.84 20.32
CA GLY A 188 4.32 -1.39 21.63
C GLY A 188 5.07 -0.70 22.76
N GLY A 189 6.37 -0.49 22.61
CA GLY A 189 7.20 0.24 23.58
C GLY A 189 6.75 1.71 23.76
N VAL A 190 6.48 2.41 22.65
CA VAL A 190 5.99 3.80 22.69
C VAL A 190 4.61 3.88 23.36
N ILE A 191 3.68 2.98 23.00
CA ILE A 191 2.33 2.94 23.59
C ILE A 191 2.41 2.64 25.08
N LEU A 192 3.24 1.68 25.51
CA LEU A 192 3.43 1.36 26.93
C LEU A 192 4.02 2.53 27.69
N ALA A 193 5.07 3.18 27.18
CA ALA A 193 5.68 4.34 27.79
C ALA A 193 4.67 5.48 27.96
N PHE A 194 3.86 5.75 26.92
CA PHE A 194 2.80 6.76 26.97
C PHE A 194 1.70 6.37 27.96
N ALA A 195 1.24 5.12 27.96
CA ALA A 195 0.19 4.65 28.86
C ALA A 195 0.59 4.76 30.33
N ILE A 196 1.82 4.37 30.65
CA ILE A 196 2.37 4.47 32.01
C ILE A 196 2.53 5.94 32.39
N GLY A 197 3.18 6.74 31.56
CA GLY A 197 3.42 8.16 31.82
C GLY A 197 2.12 8.95 32.00
N TYR A 198 1.18 8.77 31.09
CA TYR A 198 -0.13 9.42 31.17
C TYR A 198 -0.98 8.89 32.32
N GLY A 199 -0.94 7.58 32.59
CA GLY A 199 -1.66 6.96 33.71
C GLY A 199 -1.21 7.54 35.06
N PHE A 200 0.08 7.68 35.26
CA PHE A 200 0.60 8.33 36.50
C PHE A 200 0.29 9.82 36.56
N ALA A 201 0.47 10.54 35.45
CA ALA A 201 0.20 11.98 35.42
C ALA A 201 -1.29 12.34 35.62
N SER A 202 -2.22 11.47 35.17
CA SER A 202 -3.66 11.71 35.27
C SER A 202 -4.30 11.20 36.56
N LYS A 203 -3.55 10.51 37.44
CA LYS A 203 -4.06 9.87 38.65
C LYS A 203 -4.88 10.83 39.54
N ASP A 204 -4.33 11.97 39.88
CA ASP A 204 -4.97 12.93 40.80
C ASP A 204 -6.17 13.62 40.10
N THR A 205 -6.07 13.92 38.80
CA THR A 205 -7.17 14.49 38.04
C THR A 205 -8.35 13.52 37.97
N MET A 206 -8.07 12.22 37.74
CA MET A 206 -9.10 11.20 37.70
C MET A 206 -9.72 10.94 39.08
N ALA A 207 -8.91 10.93 40.12
CA ALA A 207 -9.39 10.81 41.50
C ALA A 207 -10.34 11.96 41.88
N ASN A 208 -9.96 13.20 41.56
CA ASN A 208 -10.80 14.38 41.79
C ASN A 208 -12.09 14.36 40.94
N PHE A 209 -12.00 13.91 39.69
CA PHE A 209 -13.18 13.76 38.80
C PHE A 209 -14.19 12.75 39.39
N LEU A 210 -13.71 11.58 39.79
CA LEU A 210 -14.52 10.55 40.44
C LEU A 210 -15.12 11.05 41.74
N ALA A 211 -14.32 11.69 42.60
CA ALA A 211 -14.79 12.28 43.87
C ALA A 211 -15.89 13.32 43.61
N SER A 212 -15.73 14.18 42.62
CA SER A 212 -16.75 15.17 42.23
C SER A 212 -18.04 14.52 41.77
N PHE A 213 -17.92 13.44 40.94
CA PHE A 213 -19.09 12.71 40.44
C PHE A 213 -19.88 12.04 41.58
N TYR A 214 -19.20 11.40 42.52
CA TYR A 214 -19.84 10.75 43.68
C TYR A 214 -20.36 11.72 44.71
N SER A 215 -19.76 12.92 44.88
CA SER A 215 -20.20 13.92 45.83
C SER A 215 -21.32 14.83 45.34
N LYS A 216 -21.52 14.91 44.01
CA LYS A 216 -22.51 15.81 43.39
C LYS A 216 -23.96 15.65 43.93
N ASN A 217 -24.32 14.45 44.39
CA ASN A 217 -25.65 14.17 44.96
C ASN A 217 -25.70 14.15 46.48
N LYS A 218 -24.54 14.34 47.17
CA LYS A 218 -24.46 14.29 48.64
C LYS A 218 -24.62 15.66 49.30
N VAL A 219 -24.42 16.73 48.53
CA VAL A 219 -24.48 18.10 49.05
C VAL A 219 -25.42 18.91 48.19
N LYS A 220 -26.43 19.55 48.77
CA LYS A 220 -27.41 20.42 48.11
C LYS A 220 -27.16 21.88 48.47
N ILE A 221 -27.54 22.78 47.54
CA ILE A 221 -27.49 24.21 47.83
C ILE A 221 -28.35 24.52 49.05
N GLY A 222 -27.74 25.12 50.10
CA GLY A 222 -28.38 25.41 51.36
C GLY A 222 -27.99 24.50 52.54
N ASP A 223 -27.25 23.41 52.30
CA ASP A 223 -26.77 22.52 53.35
C ASP A 223 -25.61 23.14 54.13
N LEU A 224 -25.60 22.90 55.43
CA LEU A 224 -24.50 23.25 56.30
C LEU A 224 -23.46 22.12 56.25
N VAL A 225 -22.29 22.41 55.69
CA VAL A 225 -21.19 21.44 55.62
C VAL A 225 -20.01 21.86 56.51
N SER A 226 -19.34 20.88 57.08
CA SER A 226 -18.10 21.10 57.85
C SER A 226 -16.95 20.36 57.15
N ILE A 227 -15.95 21.11 56.71
CA ILE A 227 -14.74 20.59 56.05
C ILE A 227 -13.55 21.04 56.90
N ASP A 228 -12.75 20.10 57.40
CA ASP A 228 -11.57 20.36 58.25
C ASP A 228 -11.82 21.31 59.43
N GLY A 229 -13.00 21.17 60.05
CA GLY A 229 -13.37 22.00 61.20
C GLY A 229 -13.99 23.37 60.86
N SER A 230 -13.93 23.79 59.63
CA SER A 230 -14.58 25.00 59.10
C SER A 230 -16.01 24.72 58.68
N LYS A 231 -16.99 25.43 59.25
CA LYS A 231 -18.42 25.32 58.92
C LYS A 231 -18.81 26.38 57.93
N GLY A 232 -19.47 25.95 56.84
CA GLY A 232 -19.99 26.86 55.83
C GLY A 232 -21.33 26.37 55.29
N LYS A 233 -22.09 27.31 54.67
CA LYS A 233 -23.32 27.00 53.92
C LYS A 233 -22.99 26.91 52.44
N VAL A 234 -23.43 25.85 51.78
CA VAL A 234 -23.23 25.64 50.34
C VAL A 234 -24.14 26.55 49.54
#